data_c24775d704b941dd91f8cc22b67d1c1a
#
_entry.id   c24775d704b941dd91f8cc22b67d1c1a
#
_cell.length_a   1.000
_cell.length_b   1.000
_cell.length_c   1.000
_cell.angle_alpha   90.00
_cell.angle_beta   90.00
_cell.angle_gamma   90.00
#
_symmetry.space_group_name_H-M   'P 1'
#
loop_
_entity.id
_entity.type
_entity.pdbx_description
1 polymer ?
#
loop_
_entity_poly.entity_id
_entity_poly.type
_entity_poly.pdbx_seq_one_letter_code
_entity_poly.pdbx_strand_id
1 'polypeptide(L)'
;MSHVAILGITGRAGSRIATELLGRQHTVTGIARNIGQASPQPGLSIKAADVTDGKALAKLLEGHDVVVSSTRFVGGIDAPTLIAAAKQAGVKRVVVVGGAGSLEVAPGLALIDTPEFPEIYKAEASAGGVFLQALRGETELDWTFISPPALFEPGQRTGHFRLGGDALLIDG
;
A
#
# COMPACT_ATOMS: atom_id res chain seq x y z
N MET A 1 13.17 -14.28 7.50
CA MET A 1 13.39 -12.89 7.98
C MET A 1 13.63 -12.06 6.74
N SER A 2 12.87 -10.99 6.55
CA SER A 2 12.95 -10.13 5.35
C SER A 2 13.22 -8.70 5.75
N HIS A 3 13.86 -7.95 4.87
CA HIS A 3 14.05 -6.53 5.01
C HIS A 3 12.97 -5.80 4.19
N VAL A 4 12.06 -5.09 4.86
CA VAL A 4 10.86 -4.52 4.26
C VAL A 4 10.90 -3.00 4.29
N ALA A 5 10.77 -2.35 3.13
CA ALA A 5 10.56 -0.91 3.05
C ALA A 5 9.06 -0.59 3.13
N ILE A 6 8.67 0.37 3.96
CA ILE A 6 7.28 0.84 4.06
C ILE A 6 7.20 2.30 3.67
N LEU A 7 6.55 2.59 2.55
CA LEU A 7 6.21 3.94 2.13
C LEU A 7 4.95 4.39 2.87
N GLY A 8 5.01 5.53 3.55
CA GLY A 8 3.89 6.01 4.36
C GLY A 8 3.85 5.39 5.77
N ILE A 9 5.00 5.12 6.38
CA ILE A 9 5.14 4.52 7.73
C ILE A 9 4.36 5.27 8.82
N THR A 10 4.22 6.57 8.72
CA THR A 10 3.50 7.40 9.70
C THR A 10 1.98 7.40 9.53
N GLY A 11 1.49 6.78 8.46
CA GLY A 11 0.06 6.61 8.20
C GLY A 11 -0.59 5.54 9.09
N ARG A 12 -1.94 5.54 9.11
CA ARG A 12 -2.73 4.58 9.91
C ARG A 12 -2.45 3.11 9.55
N ALA A 13 -2.36 2.79 8.26
CA ALA A 13 -2.03 1.44 7.79
C ALA A 13 -0.54 1.14 7.96
N GLY A 14 0.34 2.04 7.48
CA GLY A 14 1.78 1.82 7.48
C GLY A 14 2.36 1.57 8.88
N SER A 15 1.92 2.32 9.90
CA SER A 15 2.38 2.12 11.27
C SER A 15 1.98 0.76 11.83
N ARG A 16 0.78 0.26 11.54
CA ARG A 16 0.31 -1.06 11.99
C ARG A 16 1.00 -2.20 11.26
N ILE A 17 1.23 -2.04 9.97
CA ILE A 17 2.02 -3.00 9.17
C ILE A 17 3.44 -3.10 9.73
N ALA A 18 4.07 -1.97 10.04
CA ALA A 18 5.39 -1.95 10.66
C ALA A 18 5.41 -2.70 11.99
N THR A 19 4.44 -2.45 12.88
CA THR A 19 4.33 -3.14 14.16
C THR A 19 4.20 -4.65 13.98
N GLU A 20 3.37 -5.09 13.04
CA GLU A 20 3.17 -6.52 12.76
C GLU A 20 4.44 -7.18 12.19
N LEU A 21 5.13 -6.51 11.27
CA LEU A 21 6.36 -7.02 10.68
C LEU A 21 7.48 -7.14 11.73
N LEU A 22 7.63 -6.14 12.58
CA LEU A 22 8.60 -6.18 13.69
C LEU A 22 8.28 -7.30 14.68
N GLY A 23 7.00 -7.47 15.02
CA GLY A 23 6.54 -8.57 15.87
C GLY A 23 6.82 -9.96 15.28
N ARG A 24 6.91 -10.05 13.95
CA ARG A 24 7.30 -11.26 13.21
C ARG A 24 8.80 -11.35 12.92
N GLN A 25 9.59 -10.52 13.57
CA GLN A 25 11.06 -10.50 13.46
C GLN A 25 11.60 -10.12 12.07
N HIS A 26 10.82 -9.39 11.25
CA HIS A 26 11.33 -8.72 10.07
C HIS A 26 12.05 -7.43 10.46
N THR A 27 12.97 -6.98 9.62
CA THR A 27 13.53 -5.63 9.72
C THR A 27 12.75 -4.68 8.83
N VAL A 28 12.55 -3.44 9.28
CA VAL A 28 11.72 -2.46 8.59
C VAL A 28 12.48 -1.16 8.37
N THR A 29 12.42 -0.64 7.14
CA THR A 29 12.78 0.75 6.84
C THR A 29 11.50 1.52 6.55
N GLY A 30 11.12 2.41 7.46
CA GLY A 30 9.97 3.30 7.28
C GLY A 30 10.37 4.56 6.51
N ILE A 31 9.61 4.91 5.49
CA ILE A 31 9.84 6.10 4.65
C ILE A 31 8.61 7.00 4.70
N ALA A 32 8.80 8.26 5.04
CA ALA A 32 7.75 9.28 5.03
C ALA A 32 8.37 10.68 4.90
N ARG A 33 7.58 11.65 4.42
CA ARG A 33 8.01 13.06 4.35
C ARG A 33 8.21 13.67 5.73
N ASN A 34 7.31 13.37 6.65
CA ASN A 34 7.37 13.83 8.03
C ASN A 34 7.49 12.62 8.97
N ILE A 35 8.62 12.52 9.65
CA ILE A 35 8.98 11.41 10.54
C ILE A 35 8.87 11.77 12.03
N GLY A 36 8.47 13.01 12.36
CA GLY A 36 8.51 13.54 13.74
C GLY A 36 7.61 12.81 14.76
N GLN A 37 6.73 11.92 14.31
CA GLN A 37 5.86 11.10 15.18
C GLN A 37 6.26 9.61 15.22
N ALA A 38 7.28 9.22 14.46
CA ALA A 38 7.72 7.84 14.43
C ALA A 38 8.73 7.59 15.55
N SER A 39 8.40 6.68 16.46
CA SER A 39 9.30 6.29 17.57
C SER A 39 10.28 5.22 17.10
N PRO A 40 11.57 5.37 17.35
CA PRO A 40 12.55 4.31 17.10
C PRO A 40 12.18 3.04 17.86
N GLN A 41 12.32 1.88 17.19
CA GLN A 41 12.11 0.57 17.78
C GLN A 41 13.23 -0.37 17.30
N PRO A 42 13.58 -1.41 18.07
CA PRO A 42 14.50 -2.43 17.59
C PRO A 42 14.03 -3.01 16.25
N GLY A 43 14.92 -3.06 15.26
CA GLY A 43 14.61 -3.54 13.90
C GLY A 43 13.93 -2.52 12.99
N LEU A 44 13.63 -1.29 13.46
CA LEU A 44 13.04 -0.21 12.67
C LEU A 44 14.06 0.91 12.42
N SER A 45 14.35 1.17 11.17
CA SER A 45 15.01 2.39 10.71
C SER A 45 14.00 3.32 10.03
N ILE A 46 14.17 4.64 10.15
CA ILE A 46 13.24 5.62 9.60
C ILE A 46 14.01 6.62 8.72
N LYS A 47 13.49 6.88 7.53
CA LYS A 47 14.06 7.79 6.54
C LYS A 47 13.06 8.88 6.16
N ALA A 48 13.48 10.13 6.25
CA ALA A 48 12.69 11.24 5.72
C ALA A 48 12.95 11.35 4.21
N ALA A 49 11.92 11.15 3.40
CA ALA A 49 12.02 11.31 1.95
C ALA A 49 10.65 11.55 1.32
N ASP A 50 10.66 12.22 0.16
CA ASP A 50 9.52 12.28 -0.74
C ASP A 50 9.56 11.07 -1.67
N VAL A 51 8.57 10.20 -1.55
CA VAL A 51 8.46 8.97 -2.35
C VAL A 51 8.10 9.23 -3.82
N THR A 52 7.71 10.45 -4.16
CA THR A 52 7.42 10.83 -5.56
C THR A 52 8.69 11.12 -6.37
N ASP A 53 9.84 11.31 -5.70
CA ASP A 53 11.16 11.32 -6.36
C ASP A 53 11.62 9.87 -6.59
N GLY A 54 11.32 9.34 -7.78
CA GLY A 54 11.63 7.95 -8.13
C GLY A 54 13.12 7.60 -8.08
N LYS A 55 14.02 8.55 -8.37
CA LYS A 55 15.46 8.29 -8.30
C LYS A 55 15.96 8.20 -6.86
N ALA A 56 15.49 9.09 -6.00
CA ALA A 56 15.79 9.04 -4.58
C ALA A 56 15.19 7.78 -3.95
N LEU A 57 13.94 7.45 -4.32
CA LEU A 57 13.26 6.24 -3.84
C LEU A 57 14.02 4.96 -4.24
N ALA A 58 14.45 4.82 -5.48
CA ALA A 58 15.20 3.64 -5.93
C ALA A 58 16.42 3.38 -5.04
N LYS A 59 17.21 4.42 -4.73
CA LYS A 59 18.37 4.31 -3.83
C LYS A 59 17.97 3.90 -2.40
N LEU A 60 16.81 4.38 -1.91
CA LEU A 60 16.31 4.01 -0.59
C LEU A 60 15.80 2.57 -0.52
N LEU A 61 15.39 2.01 -1.66
CA LEU A 61 14.89 0.64 -1.76
C LEU A 61 16.00 -0.40 -1.96
N GLU A 62 17.24 0.01 -2.28
CA GLU A 62 18.35 -0.93 -2.44
C GLU A 62 18.54 -1.82 -1.22
N GLY A 63 18.72 -3.12 -1.43
CA GLY A 63 18.91 -4.11 -0.36
C GLY A 63 17.65 -4.50 0.41
N HIS A 64 16.45 -4.08 -0.04
CA HIS A 64 15.20 -4.56 0.53
C HIS A 64 14.64 -5.74 -0.29
N ASP A 65 13.99 -6.68 0.42
CA ASP A 65 13.33 -7.82 -0.21
C ASP A 65 11.93 -7.46 -0.71
N VAL A 66 11.26 -6.55 0.01
CA VAL A 66 9.84 -6.17 -0.21
C VAL A 66 9.67 -4.67 -0.05
N VAL A 67 8.86 -4.07 -0.89
CA VAL A 67 8.32 -2.73 -0.66
C VAL A 67 6.81 -2.79 -0.43
N VAL A 68 6.36 -2.11 0.63
CA VAL A 68 4.95 -1.92 0.94
C VAL A 68 4.60 -0.45 0.74
N SER A 69 3.67 -0.16 -0.16
CA SER A 69 3.12 1.19 -0.31
C SER A 69 1.82 1.32 0.46
N SER A 70 1.79 2.22 1.43
CA SER A 70 0.62 2.60 2.21
C SER A 70 0.41 4.12 2.18
N THR A 71 0.79 4.74 1.07
CA THR A 71 0.59 6.17 0.80
C THR A 71 -0.81 6.41 0.24
N ARG A 72 -1.25 7.67 0.25
CA ARG A 72 -2.43 8.07 -0.52
C ARG A 72 -2.13 7.97 -2.01
N PHE A 73 -3.15 7.75 -2.82
CA PHE A 73 -3.02 7.79 -4.28
C PHE A 73 -3.00 9.22 -4.80
N VAL A 74 -3.87 10.08 -4.25
CA VAL A 74 -3.85 11.51 -4.58
C VAL A 74 -2.71 12.21 -3.84
N GLY A 75 -1.75 12.75 -4.58
CA GLY A 75 -0.57 13.45 -4.04
C GLY A 75 0.46 12.53 -3.36
N GLY A 76 0.34 11.23 -3.57
CA GLY A 76 1.34 10.22 -3.21
C GLY A 76 2.12 9.73 -4.42
N ILE A 77 2.79 8.58 -4.28
CA ILE A 77 3.50 7.94 -5.38
C ILE A 77 2.51 7.36 -6.39
N ASP A 78 2.79 7.50 -7.67
CA ASP A 78 2.06 6.79 -8.73
C ASP A 78 2.67 5.41 -9.03
N ALA A 79 1.90 4.56 -9.73
CA ALA A 79 2.34 3.20 -10.03
C ALA A 79 3.58 3.15 -10.93
N PRO A 80 3.69 3.93 -12.02
CA PRO A 80 4.89 3.93 -12.86
C PRO A 80 6.17 4.27 -12.06
N THR A 81 6.11 5.25 -11.18
CA THR A 81 7.24 5.66 -10.34
C THR A 81 7.62 4.55 -9.36
N LEU A 82 6.65 3.92 -8.69
CA LEU A 82 6.91 2.82 -7.77
C LEU A 82 7.50 1.60 -8.49
N ILE A 83 6.92 1.21 -9.62
CA ILE A 83 7.39 0.09 -10.44
C ILE A 83 8.83 0.33 -10.91
N ALA A 84 9.11 1.50 -11.46
CA ALA A 84 10.45 1.84 -11.93
C ALA A 84 11.48 1.84 -10.79
N ALA A 85 11.13 2.43 -9.64
CA ALA A 85 12.02 2.47 -8.48
C ALA A 85 12.29 1.07 -7.92
N ALA A 86 11.27 0.20 -7.82
CA ALA A 86 11.42 -1.17 -7.36
C ALA A 86 12.33 -1.98 -8.31
N LYS A 87 12.11 -1.90 -9.62
CA LYS A 87 12.94 -2.55 -10.63
C LYS A 87 14.38 -2.07 -10.57
N GLN A 88 14.61 -0.77 -10.51
CA GLN A 88 15.94 -0.18 -10.43
C GLN A 88 16.69 -0.62 -9.17
N ALA A 89 15.99 -0.75 -8.04
CA ALA A 89 16.56 -1.22 -6.78
C ALA A 89 16.72 -2.74 -6.68
N GLY A 90 16.22 -3.51 -7.66
CA GLY A 90 16.23 -4.97 -7.64
C GLY A 90 15.20 -5.59 -6.69
N VAL A 91 14.24 -4.82 -6.17
CA VAL A 91 13.14 -5.31 -5.34
C VAL A 91 12.07 -5.93 -6.23
N LYS A 92 11.82 -7.22 -6.05
CA LYS A 92 10.84 -7.95 -6.89
C LYS A 92 9.44 -8.01 -6.30
N ARG A 93 9.30 -7.90 -4.97
CA ARG A 93 8.02 -8.02 -4.28
C ARG A 93 7.47 -6.65 -3.90
N VAL A 94 6.29 -6.33 -4.41
CA VAL A 94 5.58 -5.07 -4.16
C VAL A 94 4.20 -5.35 -3.57
N VAL A 95 3.88 -4.74 -2.45
CA VAL A 95 2.56 -4.82 -1.83
C VAL A 95 1.97 -3.42 -1.75
N VAL A 96 0.77 -3.23 -2.23
CA VAL A 96 0.08 -1.92 -2.22
C VAL A 96 -1.18 -2.03 -1.37
N VAL A 97 -1.30 -1.15 -0.39
CA VAL A 97 -2.55 -0.96 0.34
C VAL A 97 -3.47 -0.12 -0.53
N GLY A 98 -4.47 -0.76 -1.07
CA GLY A 98 -5.45 -0.19 -1.98
C GLY A 98 -6.69 0.35 -1.27
N GLY A 99 -7.81 0.29 -1.95
CA GLY A 99 -9.12 0.69 -1.46
C GLY A 99 -10.23 -0.14 -2.10
N ALA A 100 -11.43 -0.11 -1.52
CA ALA A 100 -12.57 -0.90 -1.99
C ALA A 100 -13.19 -0.39 -3.30
N GLY A 101 -12.87 0.83 -3.73
CA GLY A 101 -13.53 1.45 -4.90
C GLY A 101 -13.44 0.66 -6.20
N SER A 102 -12.37 -0.13 -6.38
CA SER A 102 -12.16 -0.97 -7.55
C SER A 102 -12.75 -2.38 -7.45
N LEU A 103 -13.33 -2.74 -6.30
CA LEU A 103 -13.98 -4.05 -6.13
C LEU A 103 -15.33 -4.07 -6.84
N GLU A 104 -15.66 -5.20 -7.48
CA GLU A 104 -16.91 -5.37 -8.20
C GLU A 104 -18.07 -5.70 -7.24
N VAL A 105 -19.17 -4.96 -7.38
CA VAL A 105 -20.44 -5.22 -6.70
C VAL A 105 -21.36 -6.10 -7.56
N ALA A 106 -21.12 -6.13 -8.86
CA ALA A 106 -21.70 -7.01 -9.85
C ALA A 106 -20.70 -7.18 -11.00
N PRO A 107 -20.83 -8.20 -11.87
CA PRO A 107 -19.92 -8.38 -13.00
C PRO A 107 -19.77 -7.12 -13.84
N GLY A 108 -18.55 -6.57 -13.89
CA GLY A 108 -18.22 -5.35 -14.65
C GLY A 108 -18.67 -4.04 -14.02
N LEU A 109 -19.23 -4.04 -12.81
CA LEU A 109 -19.66 -2.84 -12.08
C LEU A 109 -18.81 -2.68 -10.82
N ALA A 110 -17.90 -1.73 -10.81
CA ALA A 110 -17.09 -1.41 -9.64
C ALA A 110 -17.88 -0.59 -8.60
N LEU A 111 -17.51 -0.73 -7.33
CA LEU A 111 -18.14 0.00 -6.23
C LEU A 111 -18.11 1.52 -6.45
N ILE A 112 -17.03 2.06 -7.02
CA ILE A 112 -16.90 3.50 -7.32
C ILE A 112 -17.94 3.99 -8.32
N ASP A 113 -18.46 3.11 -9.19
CA ASP A 113 -19.41 3.46 -10.26
C ASP A 113 -20.88 3.37 -9.78
N THR A 114 -21.10 2.98 -8.52
CA THR A 114 -22.44 2.95 -7.94
C THR A 114 -22.93 4.36 -7.55
N PRO A 115 -24.25 4.62 -7.64
CA PRO A 115 -24.81 5.93 -7.24
C PRO A 115 -24.56 6.26 -5.77
N GLU A 116 -24.44 5.25 -4.92
CA GLU A 116 -24.25 5.37 -3.47
C GLU A 116 -22.80 5.67 -3.07
N PHE A 117 -21.83 5.59 -4.02
CA PHE A 117 -20.44 5.85 -3.69
C PHE A 117 -20.21 7.29 -3.25
N PRO A 118 -19.67 7.54 -2.04
CA PRO A 118 -19.54 8.89 -1.52
C PRO A 118 -18.60 9.76 -2.36
N GLU A 119 -19.08 10.92 -2.79
CA GLU A 119 -18.34 11.85 -3.65
C GLU A 119 -16.97 12.25 -3.07
N ILE A 120 -16.92 12.42 -1.73
CA ILE A 120 -15.69 12.81 -1.02
C ILE A 120 -14.53 11.81 -1.22
N TYR A 121 -14.81 10.54 -1.55
CA TYR A 121 -13.80 9.51 -1.76
C TYR A 121 -13.51 9.22 -3.24
N LYS A 122 -14.28 9.79 -4.17
CA LYS A 122 -14.14 9.47 -5.61
C LYS A 122 -12.76 9.77 -6.16
N ALA A 123 -12.17 10.90 -5.82
CA ALA A 123 -10.85 11.27 -6.32
C ALA A 123 -9.77 10.24 -5.90
N GLU A 124 -9.77 9.84 -4.63
CA GLU A 124 -8.82 8.85 -4.10
C GLU A 124 -9.08 7.47 -4.69
N ALA A 125 -10.34 7.05 -4.78
CA ALA A 125 -10.74 5.76 -5.34
C ALA A 125 -10.42 5.66 -6.84
N SER A 126 -10.66 6.72 -7.62
CA SER A 126 -10.29 6.77 -9.04
C SER A 126 -8.78 6.65 -9.24
N ALA A 127 -7.99 7.41 -8.45
CA ALA A 127 -6.54 7.33 -8.50
C ALA A 127 -6.04 5.93 -8.12
N GLY A 128 -6.67 5.28 -7.13
CA GLY A 128 -6.40 3.89 -6.75
C GLY A 128 -6.72 2.89 -7.88
N GLY A 129 -7.82 3.10 -8.59
CA GLY A 129 -8.18 2.30 -9.77
C GLY A 129 -7.16 2.43 -10.91
N VAL A 130 -6.70 3.64 -11.21
CA VAL A 130 -5.63 3.89 -12.19
C VAL A 130 -4.33 3.19 -11.77
N PHE A 131 -3.99 3.27 -10.48
CA PHE A 131 -2.83 2.58 -9.93
C PHE A 131 -2.92 1.06 -10.12
N LEU A 132 -4.06 0.45 -9.81
CA LEU A 132 -4.31 -0.98 -9.98
C LEU A 132 -4.20 -1.39 -11.45
N GLN A 133 -4.76 -0.60 -12.39
CA GLN A 133 -4.64 -0.91 -13.82
C GLN A 133 -3.19 -0.90 -14.31
N ALA A 134 -2.37 0.03 -13.82
CA ALA A 134 -0.95 0.04 -14.13
C ALA A 134 -0.22 -1.21 -13.59
N LEU A 135 -0.57 -1.67 -12.37
CA LEU A 135 -0.04 -2.93 -11.83
C LEU A 135 -0.49 -4.14 -12.64
N ARG A 136 -1.73 -4.19 -13.13
CA ARG A 136 -2.23 -5.28 -13.99
C ARG A 136 -1.44 -5.42 -15.29
N GLY A 137 -0.85 -4.33 -15.78
CA GLY A 137 0.07 -4.34 -16.93
C GLY A 137 1.51 -4.75 -16.58
N GLU A 138 1.85 -4.88 -15.30
CA GLU A 138 3.20 -5.21 -14.85
C GLU A 138 3.39 -6.74 -14.78
N THR A 139 4.44 -7.24 -15.42
CA THR A 139 4.68 -8.69 -15.55
C THR A 139 6.01 -9.16 -14.95
N GLU A 140 6.90 -8.25 -14.56
CA GLU A 140 8.22 -8.59 -14.04
C GLU A 140 8.30 -8.56 -12.50
N LEU A 141 7.36 -7.83 -11.86
CA LEU A 141 7.28 -7.76 -10.41
C LEU A 141 6.24 -8.73 -9.86
N ASP A 142 6.55 -9.35 -8.74
CA ASP A 142 5.57 -10.06 -7.92
C ASP A 142 4.82 -9.01 -7.08
N TRP A 143 3.63 -8.62 -7.53
CA TRP A 143 2.85 -7.59 -6.88
C TRP A 143 1.55 -8.11 -6.28
N THR A 144 1.07 -7.43 -5.25
CA THR A 144 -0.26 -7.62 -4.67
C THR A 144 -0.86 -6.26 -4.35
N PHE A 145 -2.09 -6.04 -4.80
CA PHE A 145 -2.90 -4.88 -4.42
C PHE A 145 -3.99 -5.38 -3.47
N ILE A 146 -3.95 -4.92 -2.21
CA ILE A 146 -4.88 -5.35 -1.17
C ILE A 146 -5.98 -4.31 -1.06
N SER A 147 -7.21 -4.68 -1.44
CA SER A 147 -8.39 -3.83 -1.27
C SER A 147 -9.02 -4.13 0.08
N PRO A 148 -8.88 -3.24 1.08
CA PRO A 148 -9.55 -3.39 2.36
C PRO A 148 -11.06 -3.17 2.20
N PRO A 149 -11.89 -3.50 3.22
CA PRO A 149 -13.32 -3.19 3.20
C PRO A 149 -13.56 -1.68 3.07
N ALA A 150 -14.75 -1.30 2.59
CA ALA A 150 -15.10 0.10 2.37
C ALA A 150 -14.97 0.95 3.66
N LEU A 151 -15.37 0.39 4.80
CA LEU A 151 -15.09 0.95 6.11
C LEU A 151 -13.82 0.31 6.67
N PHE A 152 -12.71 1.04 6.56
CA PHE A 152 -11.38 0.60 7.03
C PHE A 152 -10.86 1.50 8.14
N GLU A 153 -11.13 1.12 9.38
CA GLU A 153 -10.81 1.88 10.57
C GLU A 153 -10.14 1.03 11.67
N PRO A 154 -9.50 1.66 12.66
CA PRO A 154 -8.94 0.94 13.80
C PRO A 154 -10.03 0.23 14.59
N GLY A 155 -9.77 -1.03 14.95
CA GLY A 155 -10.67 -1.85 15.76
C GLY A 155 -9.90 -2.86 16.59
N GLN A 156 -10.64 -3.70 17.31
CA GLN A 156 -10.08 -4.82 18.05
C GLN A 156 -9.54 -5.86 17.06
N ARG A 157 -8.33 -6.38 17.31
CA ARG A 157 -7.76 -7.48 16.54
C ARG A 157 -8.56 -8.76 16.83
N THR A 158 -9.23 -9.28 15.82
CA THR A 158 -10.01 -10.53 15.94
C THR A 158 -9.20 -11.77 15.60
N GLY A 159 -8.15 -11.61 14.76
CA GLY A 159 -7.40 -12.74 14.20
C GLY A 159 -8.13 -13.49 13.08
N HIS A 160 -9.36 -13.10 12.77
CA HIS A 160 -10.18 -13.69 11.71
C HIS A 160 -10.43 -12.68 10.61
N PHE A 161 -10.26 -13.08 9.36
CA PHE A 161 -10.53 -12.27 8.18
C PHE A 161 -10.87 -13.18 7.00
N ARG A 162 -11.58 -12.63 6.02
CA ARG A 162 -11.87 -13.30 4.75
C ARG A 162 -10.98 -12.73 3.67
N LEU A 163 -10.59 -13.57 2.74
CA LEU A 163 -9.90 -13.18 1.51
C LEU A 163 -10.82 -13.46 0.32
N GLY A 164 -10.82 -12.54 -0.63
CA GLY A 164 -11.54 -12.65 -1.89
C GLY A 164 -10.66 -12.25 -3.07
N GLY A 165 -11.23 -12.31 -4.25
CA GLY A 165 -10.65 -11.77 -5.48
C GLY A 165 -11.11 -10.34 -5.74
N ASP A 166 -11.55 -10.08 -6.98
CA ASP A 166 -11.98 -8.74 -7.39
C ASP A 166 -13.40 -8.38 -6.92
N ALA A 167 -14.20 -9.34 -6.46
CA ALA A 167 -15.54 -9.09 -5.94
C ALA A 167 -15.53 -8.53 -4.52
N LEU A 168 -16.40 -7.56 -4.26
CA LEU A 168 -16.63 -7.02 -2.91
C LEU A 168 -17.19 -8.10 -2.00
N LEU A 169 -16.52 -8.37 -0.88
CA LEU A 169 -17.02 -9.26 0.14
C LEU A 169 -18.08 -8.53 0.97
N ILE A 170 -19.28 -9.07 1.00
CA ILE A 170 -20.39 -8.59 1.83
C ILE A 170 -20.71 -9.60 2.93
N ASP A 171 -21.25 -9.13 4.04
CA ASP A 171 -21.86 -9.99 5.04
C ASP A 171 -23.25 -10.41 4.55
N GLY A 172 -23.48 -11.71 4.52
CA GLY A 172 -24.76 -12.30 4.14
C GLY A 172 -25.78 -12.24 5.28
#